data_883e3daf68f1aa93a05ca2b25df621f1
#
_entry.id   883e3daf68f1aa93a05ca2b25df621f1
#
_cell.length_a   1.000
_cell.length_b   1.000
_cell.length_c   1.000
_cell.angle_alpha   90.00
_cell.angle_beta   90.00
_cell.angle_gamma   90.00
#
_symmetry.space_group_name_H-M   'P 1'
#
loop_
_entity.id
_entity.type
_entity.pdbx_description
1 polymer ?
#
loop_
_entity_poly.entity_id
_entity_poly.type
_entity_poly.pdbx_seq_one_letter_code
_entity_poly.pdbx_strand_id
1 'polypeptide(L)'
;MTATEDRRPVIVVGFDGSPASHVALSRAIKRAYPAGQIYIVHAWQVPEAWRGRGTYQPFVDRALADAEEVIEEARSSHPGLHGMAWETELIGAPPAKAIADVAEVRGADEIILGTRGFGRVRALLGSVAHEVIHQAACPVTVIPERMVDASAVPAKAAVATR
;
A
#
# COMPACT_ATOMS: atom_id res chain seq x y z
N MET A 1 -0.41 -9.90 34.23
CA MET A 1 0.78 -9.67 33.36
C MET A 1 0.49 -10.34 32.04
N THR A 2 0.19 -9.56 31.07
CA THR A 2 -0.34 -9.98 29.78
C THR A 2 0.81 -10.27 28.81
N ALA A 3 0.76 -11.44 28.18
CA ALA A 3 1.74 -11.97 27.22
C ALA A 3 1.77 -11.19 25.87
N THR A 4 1.84 -9.86 25.94
CA THR A 4 1.77 -9.01 24.71
C THR A 4 3.13 -8.40 24.36
N GLU A 5 4.19 -8.64 25.13
CA GLU A 5 5.48 -7.90 24.97
C GLU A 5 6.48 -8.52 24.00
N ASP A 6 6.27 -9.73 23.49
CA ASP A 6 7.26 -10.41 22.60
C ASP A 6 6.73 -10.72 21.18
N ARG A 7 5.55 -10.24 20.81
CA ARG A 7 5.01 -10.45 19.48
C ARG A 7 5.56 -9.38 18.51
N ARG A 8 6.24 -9.82 17.47
CA ARG A 8 6.71 -8.96 16.39
C ARG A 8 5.53 -8.28 15.72
N PRO A 9 5.54 -6.95 15.58
CA PRO A 9 4.43 -6.24 14.93
C PRO A 9 4.30 -6.64 13.46
N VAL A 10 3.07 -6.89 13.04
CA VAL A 10 2.70 -7.16 11.65
C VAL A 10 2.01 -5.93 11.09
N ILE A 11 2.61 -5.30 10.09
CA ILE A 11 2.12 -4.07 9.49
C ILE A 11 1.73 -4.34 8.03
N VAL A 12 0.52 -3.94 7.65
CA VAL A 12 0.07 -3.94 6.25
C VAL A 12 0.12 -2.53 5.70
N VAL A 13 0.68 -2.37 4.50
CA VAL A 13 0.79 -1.08 3.81
C VAL A 13 0.10 -1.17 2.46
N GLY A 14 -0.89 -0.32 2.21
CA GLY A 14 -1.39 -0.11 0.86
C GLY A 14 -0.44 0.78 0.06
N PHE A 15 0.07 0.27 -1.05
CA PHE A 15 1.08 0.97 -1.84
C PHE A 15 0.65 1.06 -3.31
N ASP A 16 0.60 2.28 -3.85
CA ASP A 16 0.22 2.57 -5.23
C ASP A 16 1.27 3.41 -5.99
N GLY A 17 2.46 3.61 -5.39
CA GLY A 17 3.52 4.45 -5.95
C GLY A 17 3.28 5.96 -5.78
N SER A 18 2.18 6.38 -5.18
CA SER A 18 1.92 7.80 -4.89
C SER A 18 2.86 8.34 -3.80
N PRO A 19 3.11 9.67 -3.78
CA PRO A 19 3.92 10.28 -2.73
C PRO A 19 3.45 9.93 -1.32
N ALA A 20 2.13 9.87 -1.08
CA ALA A 20 1.59 9.51 0.22
C ALA A 20 1.83 8.04 0.57
N SER A 21 1.80 7.12 -0.39
CA SER A 21 2.11 5.70 -0.14
C SER A 21 3.60 5.47 0.16
N HIS A 22 4.51 6.25 -0.43
CA HIS A 22 5.92 6.24 -0.06
C HIS A 22 6.15 6.68 1.39
N VAL A 23 5.45 7.73 1.85
CA VAL A 23 5.53 8.16 3.27
C VAL A 23 4.89 7.10 4.18
N ALA A 24 3.78 6.48 3.76
CA ALA A 24 3.16 5.38 4.49
C ALA A 24 4.13 4.20 4.67
N LEU A 25 4.83 3.78 3.61
CA LEU A 25 5.81 2.71 3.67
C LEU A 25 7.01 3.07 4.57
N SER A 26 7.52 4.31 4.46
CA SER A 26 8.58 4.80 5.36
C SER A 26 8.15 4.77 6.83
N ARG A 27 6.88 5.06 7.11
CA ARG A 27 6.31 4.99 8.46
C ARG A 27 6.20 3.54 8.94
N ALA A 28 5.75 2.64 8.08
CA ALA A 28 5.65 1.21 8.38
C ALA A 28 7.02 0.61 8.73
N ILE A 29 8.06 0.95 7.97
CA ILE A 29 9.43 0.52 8.23
C ILE A 29 9.86 0.95 9.63
N LYS A 30 9.66 2.23 10.01
CA LYS A 30 10.00 2.74 11.34
C LYS A 30 9.20 2.05 12.44
N ARG A 31 7.93 1.73 12.18
CA ARG A 31 7.02 1.09 13.14
C ARG A 31 7.36 -0.38 13.37
N ALA A 32 7.77 -1.09 12.31
CA ALA A 32 8.12 -2.50 12.36
C ALA A 32 9.56 -2.76 12.82
N TYR A 33 10.45 -1.76 12.76
CA TYR A 33 11.87 -1.92 13.13
C TYR A 33 12.03 -2.31 14.61
N PRO A 34 12.97 -3.21 14.97
CA PRO A 34 13.89 -3.94 14.06
C PRO A 34 13.37 -5.31 13.62
N ALA A 35 12.31 -5.84 14.20
CA ALA A 35 11.96 -7.25 14.14
C ALA A 35 10.55 -7.54 13.59
N GLY A 36 9.78 -6.52 13.21
CA GLY A 36 8.42 -6.69 12.68
C GLY A 36 8.39 -7.22 11.26
N GLN A 37 7.18 -7.60 10.82
CA GLN A 37 6.86 -8.05 9.46
C GLN A 37 6.07 -6.97 8.73
N ILE A 38 6.40 -6.70 7.47
CA ILE A 38 5.67 -5.77 6.61
C ILE A 38 5.08 -6.52 5.42
N TYR A 39 3.79 -6.31 5.15
CA TYR A 39 3.12 -6.74 3.93
C TYR A 39 2.80 -5.51 3.08
N ILE A 40 3.41 -5.41 1.91
CA ILE A 40 3.17 -4.35 0.94
C ILE A 40 2.11 -4.85 -0.03
N VAL A 41 0.91 -4.26 0.03
CA VAL A 41 -0.23 -4.64 -0.80
C VAL A 41 -0.39 -3.65 -1.94
N HIS A 42 -0.31 -4.14 -3.16
CA HIS A 42 -0.70 -3.42 -4.36
C HIS A 42 -1.89 -4.13 -5.02
N ALA A 43 -2.99 -3.40 -5.18
CA ALA A 43 -4.18 -3.91 -5.84
C ALA A 43 -4.27 -3.38 -7.27
N TRP A 44 -4.50 -4.28 -8.22
CA TRP A 44 -4.69 -3.93 -9.62
C TRP A 44 -6.07 -4.39 -10.10
N GLN A 45 -6.62 -3.71 -11.08
CA GLN A 45 -7.93 -4.03 -11.64
C GLN A 45 -7.93 -3.94 -13.15
N VAL A 46 -8.57 -4.90 -13.79
CA VAL A 46 -8.97 -4.76 -15.19
C VAL A 46 -10.24 -3.91 -15.24
N PRO A 47 -10.28 -2.83 -16.03
CA PRO A 47 -11.48 -2.01 -16.19
C PRO A 47 -12.70 -2.87 -16.59
N GLU A 48 -13.86 -2.60 -15.97
CA GLU A 48 -15.09 -3.37 -16.24
C GLU A 48 -15.48 -3.42 -17.72
N ALA A 49 -15.22 -2.35 -18.47
CA ALA A 49 -15.47 -2.29 -19.92
C ALA A 49 -14.74 -3.37 -20.73
N TRP A 50 -13.72 -4.01 -20.16
CA TRP A 50 -12.92 -5.07 -20.78
C TRP A 50 -13.27 -6.47 -20.29
N ARG A 51 -14.02 -6.58 -19.18
CA ARG A 51 -14.50 -7.87 -18.67
C ARG A 51 -15.47 -8.48 -19.67
N GLY A 52 -15.20 -9.72 -20.08
CA GLY A 52 -16.07 -10.45 -21.03
C GLY A 52 -15.80 -10.19 -22.51
N ARG A 53 -14.80 -9.40 -22.88
CA ARG A 53 -14.33 -9.33 -24.27
C ARG A 53 -13.25 -10.40 -24.48
N GLY A 54 -13.41 -11.22 -25.51
CA GLY A 54 -12.72 -12.50 -25.74
C GLY A 54 -11.17 -12.48 -25.83
N THR A 55 -10.52 -11.34 -25.65
CA THR A 55 -9.05 -11.20 -25.61
C THR A 55 -8.61 -10.14 -24.63
N TYR A 56 -8.95 -10.34 -23.34
CA TYR A 56 -8.48 -9.39 -22.32
C TYR A 56 -7.14 -9.80 -21.66
N GLN A 57 -6.59 -10.98 -22.01
CA GLN A 57 -5.34 -11.48 -21.46
C GLN A 57 -4.18 -10.48 -21.60
N PRO A 58 -3.94 -9.79 -22.74
CA PRO A 58 -2.90 -8.78 -22.85
C PRO A 58 -3.06 -7.61 -21.85
N PHE A 59 -4.29 -7.31 -21.43
CA PHE A 59 -4.56 -6.26 -20.42
C PHE A 59 -4.24 -6.75 -19.03
N VAL A 60 -4.52 -8.02 -18.72
CA VAL A 60 -4.12 -8.63 -17.45
C VAL A 60 -2.60 -8.67 -17.36
N ASP A 61 -1.94 -9.14 -18.42
CA ASP A 61 -0.48 -9.22 -18.47
C ASP A 61 0.17 -7.83 -18.29
N ARG A 62 -0.41 -6.82 -18.93
CA ARG A 62 0.04 -5.43 -18.77
C ARG A 62 -0.22 -4.91 -17.36
N ALA A 63 -1.42 -5.10 -16.81
CA ALA A 63 -1.75 -4.65 -15.46
C ALA A 63 -0.86 -5.31 -14.40
N LEU A 64 -0.53 -6.58 -14.59
CA LEU A 64 0.38 -7.30 -13.72
C LEU A 64 1.82 -6.76 -13.83
N ALA A 65 2.31 -6.51 -15.05
CA ALA A 65 3.63 -5.91 -15.26
C ALA A 65 3.73 -4.50 -14.64
N ASP A 66 2.70 -3.68 -14.79
CA ASP A 66 2.64 -2.34 -14.17
C ASP A 66 2.62 -2.45 -12.62
N ALA A 67 1.93 -3.45 -12.07
CA ALA A 67 1.91 -3.73 -10.64
C ALA A 67 3.29 -4.17 -10.10
N GLU A 68 3.99 -5.03 -10.85
CA GLU A 68 5.36 -5.45 -10.51
C GLU A 68 6.34 -4.26 -10.54
N GLU A 69 6.18 -3.33 -11.50
CA GLU A 69 6.99 -2.10 -11.56
C GLU A 69 6.78 -1.22 -10.33
N VAL A 70 5.53 -1.08 -9.85
CA VAL A 70 5.21 -0.32 -8.64
C VAL A 70 5.86 -0.95 -7.39
N ILE A 71 5.86 -2.27 -7.28
CA ILE A 71 6.52 -2.96 -6.16
C ILE A 71 8.05 -2.84 -6.25
N GLU A 72 8.63 -2.92 -7.44
CA GLU A 72 10.07 -2.70 -7.62
C GLU A 72 10.47 -1.28 -7.23
N GLU A 73 9.63 -0.29 -7.52
CA GLU A 73 9.82 1.08 -7.05
C GLU A 73 9.79 1.16 -5.52
N ALA A 74 8.85 0.48 -4.86
CA ALA A 74 8.82 0.40 -3.39
C ALA A 74 10.14 -0.13 -2.83
N ARG A 75 10.64 -1.24 -3.40
CA ARG A 75 11.87 -1.90 -2.97
C ARG A 75 13.11 -1.03 -3.15
N SER A 76 13.26 -0.44 -4.34
CA SER A 76 14.44 0.36 -4.69
C SER A 76 14.51 1.71 -3.97
N SER A 77 13.35 2.29 -3.68
CA SER A 77 13.24 3.61 -3.04
C SER A 77 13.33 3.57 -1.51
N HIS A 78 13.22 2.38 -0.89
CA HIS A 78 13.20 2.24 0.56
C HIS A 78 14.31 1.29 1.07
N PRO A 79 15.57 1.78 1.17
CA PRO A 79 16.70 0.97 1.68
C PRO A 79 16.44 0.39 3.08
N GLY A 80 15.55 1.02 3.87
CA GLY A 80 15.16 0.54 5.19
C GLY A 80 14.45 -0.81 5.19
N LEU A 81 14.01 -1.32 4.04
CA LEU A 81 13.50 -2.68 3.89
C LEU A 81 14.62 -3.74 3.94
N HIS A 82 15.88 -3.34 3.67
CA HIS A 82 17.00 -4.26 3.72
C HIS A 82 17.23 -4.74 5.17
N GLY A 83 17.24 -6.03 5.35
CA GLY A 83 17.43 -6.66 6.67
C GLY A 83 16.16 -6.76 7.52
N MET A 84 15.02 -6.31 7.01
CA MET A 84 13.71 -6.53 7.63
C MET A 84 12.96 -7.68 6.95
N ALA A 85 12.01 -8.27 7.67
CA ALA A 85 11.07 -9.21 7.09
C ALA A 85 9.95 -8.44 6.37
N TRP A 86 9.80 -8.65 5.06
CA TRP A 86 8.73 -8.06 4.28
C TRP A 86 8.34 -8.96 3.10
N GLU A 87 7.09 -8.86 2.71
CA GLU A 87 6.51 -9.59 1.57
C GLU A 87 5.62 -8.65 0.76
N THR A 88 5.35 -9.01 -0.50
CA THR A 88 4.45 -8.27 -1.38
C THR A 88 3.24 -9.11 -1.74
N GLU A 89 2.09 -8.46 -1.80
CA GLU A 89 0.82 -9.04 -2.22
C GLU A 89 0.28 -8.24 -3.42
N LEU A 90 0.35 -8.85 -4.61
CA LEU A 90 -0.24 -8.32 -5.84
C LEU A 90 -1.62 -8.93 -6.02
N ILE A 91 -2.69 -8.15 -5.84
CA ILE A 91 -4.05 -8.68 -5.77
C ILE A 91 -4.93 -8.05 -6.84
N GLY A 92 -5.54 -8.89 -7.69
CA GLY A 92 -6.51 -8.49 -8.70
C GLY A 92 -7.91 -8.27 -8.13
N ALA A 93 -8.07 -7.27 -7.25
CA ALA A 93 -9.34 -6.97 -6.55
C ALA A 93 -9.48 -5.46 -6.27
N PRO A 94 -10.66 -4.99 -5.81
CA PRO A 94 -10.81 -3.64 -5.28
C PRO A 94 -9.80 -3.35 -4.17
N PRO A 95 -9.07 -2.22 -4.22
CA PRO A 95 -7.93 -1.95 -3.33
C PRO A 95 -8.28 -2.04 -1.84
N ALA A 96 -9.40 -1.47 -1.42
CA ALA A 96 -9.79 -1.49 -0.02
C ALA A 96 -10.04 -2.91 0.49
N LYS A 97 -10.73 -3.72 -0.32
CA LYS A 97 -10.96 -5.14 0.01
C LYS A 97 -9.66 -5.92 0.06
N ALA A 98 -8.78 -5.75 -0.92
CA ALA A 98 -7.48 -6.44 -0.95
C ALA A 98 -6.66 -6.15 0.30
N ILE A 99 -6.57 -4.87 0.71
CA ILE A 99 -5.82 -4.45 1.88
C ILE A 99 -6.43 -5.02 3.18
N ALA A 100 -7.76 -4.95 3.33
CA ALA A 100 -8.45 -5.44 4.51
C ALA A 100 -8.34 -6.97 4.62
N ASP A 101 -8.53 -7.72 3.52
CA ASP A 101 -8.41 -9.18 3.49
C ASP A 101 -6.98 -9.63 3.86
N VAL A 102 -5.94 -8.98 3.32
CA VAL A 102 -4.55 -9.29 3.69
C VAL A 102 -4.30 -9.01 5.16
N ALA A 103 -4.79 -7.89 5.68
CA ALA A 103 -4.62 -7.54 7.08
C ALA A 103 -5.29 -8.59 8.00
N GLU A 104 -6.46 -9.07 7.67
CA GLU A 104 -7.15 -10.11 8.42
C GLU A 104 -6.41 -11.45 8.34
N VAL A 105 -6.06 -11.91 7.13
CA VAL A 105 -5.38 -13.20 6.91
C VAL A 105 -4.00 -13.24 7.56
N ARG A 106 -3.26 -12.13 7.51
CA ARG A 106 -1.91 -12.03 8.09
C ARG A 106 -1.91 -11.66 9.58
N GLY A 107 -3.08 -11.41 10.18
CA GLY A 107 -3.23 -11.02 11.56
C GLY A 107 -2.51 -9.69 11.86
N ALA A 108 -2.71 -8.70 11.01
CA ALA A 108 -2.05 -7.42 11.12
C ALA A 108 -2.41 -6.69 12.41
N ASP A 109 -1.42 -6.07 13.02
CA ASP A 109 -1.58 -5.20 14.18
C ASP A 109 -1.99 -3.77 13.76
N GLU A 110 -1.65 -3.38 12.53
CA GLU A 110 -1.93 -2.05 11.99
C GLU A 110 -1.91 -2.06 10.46
N ILE A 111 -2.82 -1.28 9.87
CA ILE A 111 -2.77 -0.92 8.44
C ILE A 111 -2.28 0.53 8.33
N ILE A 112 -1.33 0.81 7.44
CA ILE A 112 -0.85 2.17 7.17
C ILE A 112 -1.09 2.53 5.70
N LEU A 113 -1.77 3.66 5.46
CA LEU A 113 -2.17 4.12 4.13
C LEU A 113 -1.84 5.60 3.93
N GLY A 114 -1.66 6.01 2.67
CA GLY A 114 -1.81 7.42 2.30
C GLY A 114 -3.27 7.86 2.32
N THR A 115 -3.54 9.13 2.62
CA THR A 115 -4.92 9.66 2.53
C THR A 115 -5.48 9.55 1.12
N ARG A 116 -4.61 9.61 0.11
CA ARG A 116 -4.93 9.54 -1.32
C ARG A 116 -3.78 8.95 -2.11
N GLY A 117 -4.12 8.31 -3.24
CA GLY A 117 -3.17 8.00 -4.28
C GLY A 117 -3.02 9.19 -5.24
N PHE A 118 -3.08 8.97 -6.54
CA PHE A 118 -2.93 10.00 -7.58
C PHE A 118 -4.17 10.89 -7.81
N GLY A 119 -5.18 10.87 -6.92
CA GLY A 119 -6.42 11.64 -7.07
C GLY A 119 -6.25 13.14 -6.82
N ARG A 120 -7.05 13.98 -7.53
CA ARG A 120 -6.89 15.45 -7.60
C ARG A 120 -7.69 16.26 -6.56
N VAL A 121 -8.50 15.67 -5.70
CA VAL A 121 -9.37 16.42 -4.77
C VAL A 121 -8.68 16.65 -3.43
N ARG A 122 -8.34 17.90 -3.14
CA ARG A 122 -7.49 18.31 -2.00
C ARG A 122 -8.14 18.26 -0.60
N ALA A 123 -9.45 18.07 -0.48
CA ALA A 123 -10.14 18.30 0.81
C ALA A 123 -10.70 17.05 1.48
N LEU A 124 -10.68 15.87 0.84
CA LEU A 124 -11.35 14.68 1.33
C LEU A 124 -10.42 13.49 1.45
N LEU A 125 -10.73 12.61 2.40
CA LEU A 125 -10.15 11.28 2.51
C LEU A 125 -10.41 10.52 1.20
N GLY A 126 -9.38 9.87 0.63
CA GLY A 126 -9.52 9.08 -0.59
C GLY A 126 -10.46 7.89 -0.39
N SER A 127 -11.10 7.45 -1.48
CA SER A 127 -12.08 6.35 -1.42
C SER A 127 -11.50 5.07 -0.81
N VAL A 128 -10.27 4.71 -1.19
CA VAL A 128 -9.61 3.50 -0.65
C VAL A 128 -9.41 3.63 0.85
N ALA A 129 -8.83 4.74 1.33
CA ALA A 129 -8.61 4.94 2.76
C ALA A 129 -9.94 4.97 3.54
N HIS A 130 -10.97 5.61 2.98
CA HIS A 130 -12.30 5.63 3.57
C HIS A 130 -12.88 4.22 3.71
N GLU A 131 -12.85 3.43 2.64
CA GLU A 131 -13.38 2.07 2.66
C GLU A 131 -12.58 1.14 3.57
N VAL A 132 -11.24 1.24 3.59
CA VAL A 132 -10.40 0.43 4.51
C VAL A 132 -10.76 0.69 5.96
N ILE A 133 -10.96 1.95 6.37
CA ILE A 133 -11.36 2.28 7.75
C ILE A 133 -12.65 1.56 8.16
N HIS A 134 -13.57 1.35 7.23
CA HIS A 134 -14.83 0.65 7.50
C HIS A 134 -14.73 -0.88 7.45
N GLN A 135 -13.75 -1.42 6.74
CA GLN A 135 -13.61 -2.86 6.52
C GLN A 135 -12.56 -3.51 7.43
N ALA A 136 -11.58 -2.74 7.90
CA ALA A 136 -10.45 -3.26 8.66
C ALA A 136 -10.86 -3.78 10.04
N ALA A 137 -10.30 -4.93 10.42
CA ALA A 137 -10.44 -5.52 11.76
C ALA A 137 -9.34 -5.06 12.75
N CYS A 138 -8.41 -4.22 12.30
CA CYS A 138 -7.31 -3.68 13.10
C CYS A 138 -7.22 -2.15 12.95
N PRO A 139 -6.43 -1.46 13.79
CA PRO A 139 -6.18 -0.02 13.68
C PRO A 139 -5.68 0.38 12.28
N VAL A 140 -6.16 1.52 11.78
CA VAL A 140 -5.76 2.10 10.50
C VAL A 140 -5.14 3.47 10.70
N THR A 141 -3.88 3.61 10.32
CA THR A 141 -3.18 4.90 10.29
C THR A 141 -3.20 5.47 8.89
N VAL A 142 -3.71 6.67 8.74
CA VAL A 142 -3.80 7.36 7.46
C VAL A 142 -2.84 8.54 7.42
N ILE A 143 -1.93 8.55 6.45
CA ILE A 143 -0.90 9.57 6.29
C ILE A 143 -1.43 10.71 5.42
N PRO A 144 -1.59 11.94 5.95
CA PRO A 144 -2.07 13.07 5.18
C PRO A 144 -1.02 13.58 4.19
N GLU A 145 -1.49 14.02 3.02
CA GLU A 145 -0.64 14.52 1.93
C GLU A 145 0.34 15.63 2.37
N ARG A 146 -0.05 16.46 3.33
CA ARG A 146 0.80 17.52 3.90
C ARG A 146 2.06 17.00 4.64
N MET A 147 2.10 15.71 4.96
CA MET A 147 3.28 15.06 5.57
C MET A 147 4.23 14.50 4.50
N VAL A 148 3.87 14.65 3.22
CA VAL A 148 4.75 14.30 2.10
C VAL A 148 5.78 15.40 1.95
N ASP A 149 6.95 15.19 2.53
CA ASP A 149 8.09 16.08 2.34
C ASP A 149 8.70 15.82 0.96
N ALA A 150 8.98 16.87 0.20
CA ALA A 150 9.51 16.76 -1.17
C ALA A 150 10.85 15.98 -1.24
N SER A 151 11.57 15.89 -0.12
CA SER A 151 12.82 15.13 0.00
C SER A 151 12.60 13.62 0.23
N ALA A 152 11.39 13.21 0.62
CA ALA A 152 11.05 11.82 0.93
C ALA A 152 10.44 11.05 -0.26
N VAL A 153 10.21 11.74 -1.38
CA VAL A 153 9.54 11.18 -2.57
C VAL A 153 10.56 10.98 -3.68
N PRO A 154 10.65 9.77 -4.28
CA PRO A 154 11.49 9.55 -5.45
C PRO A 154 11.11 10.49 -6.60
N ALA A 155 12.10 10.95 -7.35
CA ALA A 155 11.91 11.90 -8.46
C ALA A 155 10.87 11.43 -9.50
N LYS A 156 10.69 10.12 -9.68
CA LYS A 156 9.74 9.51 -10.62
C LYS A 156 8.29 9.73 -10.19
N ALA A 157 7.98 9.69 -8.88
CA ALA A 157 6.64 9.93 -8.35
C ALA A 157 6.23 11.41 -8.37
N ALA A 158 7.20 12.33 -8.35
CA ALA A 158 6.96 13.78 -8.39
C ALA A 158 6.45 14.29 -9.77
N VAL A 159 6.74 13.56 -10.86
CA VAL A 159 6.34 13.96 -12.22
C VAL A 159 4.87 13.68 -12.52
N ALA A 160 4.25 12.73 -11.84
CA ALA A 160 2.83 12.37 -12.04
C ALA A 160 1.84 13.38 -11.43
N THR A 161 2.33 14.41 -10.74
CA THR A 161 1.50 15.39 -9.99
C THR A 161 1.32 16.74 -10.71
N ARG A 162 1.74 16.86 -12.00
CA ARG A 162 1.54 18.09 -12.79
C ARG A 162 0.44 17.96 -13.83
#